data_f656a8f1a75a2523564f3fa1a6d303de
#
_entry.id   f656a8f1a75a2523564f3fa1a6d303de
#
_cell.length_a   1.000
_cell.length_b   1.000
_cell.length_c   1.000
_cell.angle_alpha   90.00
_cell.angle_beta   90.00
_cell.angle_gamma   90.00
#
_symmetry.space_group_name_H-M   'P 1'
#
loop_
_entity.id
_entity.type
_entity.pdbx_description
1 polymer ?
#
loop_
_entity_poly.entity_id
_entity_poly.type
_entity_poly.pdbx_seq_one_letter_code
_entity_poly.pdbx_strand_id
1 'polypeptide(L)'
;MSNEEITDMYNTNKFYHKETILLSNVINFYNTKKYLKLFLSYILGTSDISLRVFDWFVANYAKKNRITYRVKSEGEIKNFEVYLEYHAQLDSHTKQYFDPFCRKRKIYYHYQLDDEEQTIITTIGQLNFFKWAIKNKIYLYIAEHLEEIVKDMNNVTKIAKQKHIENIMSDIPKPRQQPKSDEEICLTEVPCTIFDNHTTTPTSSDKRRNKRVELSSSIYKHVNIKTEKTTIL
;
A
#
# COMPACT_ATOMS: atom_id res chain seq x y z
N MET A 1 3.86 9.80 27.17
CA MET A 1 4.22 8.38 27.40
C MET A 1 5.35 8.33 28.38
N SER A 2 5.18 7.56 29.46
CA SER A 2 6.22 7.31 30.45
C SER A 2 7.29 6.37 29.87
N ASN A 3 8.48 6.33 30.49
CA ASN A 3 9.51 5.37 30.08
C ASN A 3 9.07 3.92 30.27
N GLU A 4 8.13 3.63 31.17
CA GLU A 4 7.55 2.31 31.38
C GLU A 4 6.64 1.88 30.21
N GLU A 5 5.80 2.78 29.66
CA GLU A 5 4.96 2.51 28.50
C GLU A 5 5.78 2.19 27.25
N ILE A 6 6.91 2.90 27.08
CA ILE A 6 7.87 2.62 26.02
C ILE A 6 8.48 1.23 26.24
N THR A 7 8.84 0.87 27.48
CA THR A 7 9.44 -0.42 27.81
C THR A 7 8.48 -1.58 27.56
N ASP A 8 7.19 -1.44 27.88
CA ASP A 8 6.19 -2.47 27.60
C ASP A 8 5.96 -2.67 26.10
N MET A 9 6.00 -1.60 25.31
CA MET A 9 5.96 -1.70 23.85
C MET A 9 7.17 -2.43 23.27
N TYR A 10 8.34 -2.30 23.89
CA TYR A 10 9.55 -3.05 23.52
C TYR A 10 9.46 -4.53 23.94
N ASN A 11 8.86 -4.84 25.07
CA ASN A 11 8.77 -6.20 25.58
C ASN A 11 7.83 -7.10 24.76
N THR A 12 6.77 -6.53 24.17
CA THR A 12 5.85 -7.25 23.29
C THR A 12 6.38 -7.41 21.87
N ASN A 13 7.29 -6.54 21.43
CA ASN A 13 7.90 -6.55 20.11
C ASN A 13 9.42 -6.72 20.24
N LYS A 14 9.98 -7.87 19.88
CA LYS A 14 11.44 -8.02 19.79
C LYS A 14 11.99 -7.14 18.67
N PHE A 15 12.52 -5.97 19.01
CA PHE A 15 13.15 -5.06 18.03
C PHE A 15 14.66 -5.27 17.93
N TYR A 16 15.17 -5.12 16.69
CA TYR A 16 16.60 -4.95 16.49
C TYR A 16 17.03 -3.56 16.94
N HIS A 17 18.29 -3.38 17.30
CA HIS A 17 18.82 -2.09 17.80
C HIS A 17 18.49 -0.90 16.86
N LYS A 18 18.60 -1.08 15.54
CA LYS A 18 18.22 -0.06 14.56
C LYS A 18 16.73 0.31 14.62
N GLU A 19 15.85 -0.67 14.79
CA GLU A 19 14.40 -0.46 14.90
C GLU A 19 14.06 0.33 16.16
N THR A 20 14.72 0.02 17.27
CA THR A 20 14.57 0.74 18.55
C THR A 20 14.89 2.23 18.41
N ILE A 21 16.01 2.58 17.78
CA ILE A 21 16.39 3.98 17.55
C ILE A 21 15.39 4.70 16.65
N LEU A 22 14.99 4.06 15.54
CA LEU A 22 13.99 4.64 14.63
C LEU A 22 12.66 4.86 15.32
N LEU A 23 12.21 3.88 16.10
CA LEU A 23 10.94 3.95 16.82
C LEU A 23 10.93 5.06 17.87
N SER A 24 11.99 5.19 18.67
CA SER A 24 12.15 6.29 19.63
C SER A 24 12.04 7.66 18.96
N ASN A 25 12.73 7.85 17.83
CA ASN A 25 12.69 9.09 17.07
C ASN A 25 11.30 9.41 16.50
N VAL A 26 10.57 8.38 16.12
CA VAL A 26 9.21 8.53 15.56
C VAL A 26 8.20 8.82 16.67
N ILE A 27 8.27 8.11 17.79
CA ILE A 27 7.42 8.34 18.96
C ILE A 27 7.55 9.78 19.46
N ASN A 28 8.79 10.26 19.63
CA ASN A 28 9.05 11.64 20.06
C ASN A 28 8.39 12.68 19.13
N PHE A 29 8.35 12.43 17.84
CA PHE A 29 7.68 13.31 16.89
C PHE A 29 6.15 13.31 17.08
N TYR A 30 5.55 12.13 17.28
CA TYR A 30 4.10 11.99 17.43
C TYR A 30 3.58 12.32 18.85
N ASN A 31 4.44 12.61 19.81
CA ASN A 31 4.02 13.21 21.08
C ASN A 31 3.31 14.57 20.89
N THR A 32 3.54 15.22 19.73
CA THR A 32 2.75 16.39 19.34
C THR A 32 1.38 15.95 18.84
N LYS A 33 0.32 16.20 19.61
CA LYS A 33 -1.08 15.82 19.28
C LYS A 33 -1.50 16.18 17.84
N LYS A 34 -1.06 17.34 17.33
CA LYS A 34 -1.34 17.78 15.95
C LYS A 34 -0.79 16.81 14.91
N TYR A 35 0.45 16.36 15.06
CA TYR A 35 1.09 15.45 14.10
C TYR A 35 0.50 14.04 14.20
N LEU A 36 0.17 13.62 15.40
CA LEU A 36 -0.53 12.36 15.63
C LEU A 36 -1.91 12.35 14.95
N LYS A 37 -2.72 13.39 15.15
CA LYS A 37 -4.05 13.52 14.50
C LYS A 37 -3.94 13.48 12.97
N LEU A 38 -2.95 14.17 12.39
CA LEU A 38 -2.70 14.11 10.94
C LEU A 38 -2.31 12.71 10.48
N PHE A 39 -1.40 12.05 11.18
CA PHE A 39 -1.01 10.68 10.86
C PHE A 39 -2.21 9.73 10.89
N LEU A 40 -2.99 9.78 11.96
CA LEU A 40 -4.18 8.96 12.13
C LEU A 40 -5.21 9.19 11.01
N SER A 41 -5.44 10.45 10.60
CA SER A 41 -6.39 10.76 9.54
C SER A 41 -6.04 10.07 8.21
N TYR A 42 -4.75 9.94 7.90
CA TYR A 42 -4.31 9.26 6.68
C TYR A 42 -4.41 7.72 6.78
N ILE A 43 -4.05 7.15 7.92
CA ILE A 43 -4.06 5.68 8.07
C ILE A 43 -5.48 5.15 8.22
N LEU A 44 -6.33 5.86 8.95
CA LEU A 44 -7.73 5.48 9.16
C LEU A 44 -8.62 5.82 7.96
N GLY A 45 -8.07 6.54 6.95
CA GLY A 45 -8.81 6.90 5.74
C GLY A 45 -9.90 7.94 5.97
N THR A 46 -9.78 8.77 7.00
CA THR A 46 -10.70 9.90 7.26
C THR A 46 -10.31 11.17 6.51
N SER A 47 -9.14 11.19 5.88
CA SER A 47 -8.66 12.27 5.01
C SER A 47 -9.00 11.99 3.55
N ASP A 48 -9.21 13.03 2.76
CA ASP A 48 -9.39 12.96 1.30
C ASP A 48 -8.13 12.44 0.58
N ILE A 49 -6.97 12.54 1.22
CA ILE A 49 -5.69 12.08 0.67
C ILE A 49 -5.45 10.63 1.06
N SER A 50 -5.58 9.71 0.11
CA SER A 50 -5.30 8.29 0.33
C SER A 50 -3.80 7.98 0.38
N LEU A 51 -3.43 6.86 1.02
CA LEU A 51 -2.04 6.36 1.06
C LEU A 51 -1.46 6.17 -0.35
N ARG A 52 -2.30 5.78 -1.30
CA ARG A 52 -1.91 5.59 -2.70
C ARG A 52 -1.54 6.92 -3.38
N VAL A 53 -2.22 7.99 -3.04
CA VAL A 53 -1.91 9.33 -3.56
C VAL A 53 -0.56 9.81 -3.03
N PHE A 54 -0.25 9.58 -1.74
CA PHE A 54 1.08 9.87 -1.20
C PHE A 54 2.18 9.12 -1.95
N ASP A 55 2.03 7.80 -2.11
CA ASP A 55 3.01 6.98 -2.82
C ASP A 55 3.20 7.43 -4.27
N TRP A 56 2.09 7.67 -4.97
CA TRP A 56 2.12 8.16 -6.34
C TRP A 56 2.80 9.50 -6.46
N PHE A 57 2.48 10.42 -5.57
CA PHE A 57 3.04 11.78 -5.58
C PHE A 57 4.56 11.74 -5.44
N VAL A 58 5.10 11.11 -4.41
CA VAL A 58 6.55 11.14 -4.13
C VAL A 58 7.36 10.33 -5.13
N ALA A 59 6.82 9.21 -5.63
CA ALA A 59 7.55 8.30 -6.51
C ALA A 59 7.45 8.66 -8.01
N ASN A 60 6.32 9.21 -8.45
CA ASN A 60 6.01 9.41 -9.87
C ASN A 60 5.75 10.87 -10.23
N TYR A 61 4.75 11.49 -9.59
CA TYR A 61 4.31 12.84 -9.95
C TYR A 61 5.40 13.88 -9.69
N ALA A 62 6.07 13.83 -8.53
CA ALA A 62 7.14 14.75 -8.18
C ALA A 62 8.36 14.61 -9.09
N LYS A 63 8.68 13.39 -9.54
CA LYS A 63 9.74 13.14 -10.53
C LYS A 63 9.41 13.76 -11.87
N LYS A 64 8.20 13.46 -12.39
CA LYS A 64 7.73 13.91 -13.70
C LYS A 64 7.70 15.44 -13.81
N ASN A 65 7.20 16.11 -12.76
CA ASN A 65 6.98 17.56 -12.75
C ASN A 65 8.10 18.34 -12.04
N ARG A 66 9.18 17.69 -11.58
CA ARG A 66 10.32 18.30 -10.86
C ARG A 66 9.85 19.20 -9.71
N ILE A 67 8.98 18.66 -8.85
CA ILE A 67 8.34 19.44 -7.79
C ILE A 67 9.36 19.88 -6.75
N THR A 68 9.49 21.21 -6.63
CA THR A 68 10.37 21.87 -5.65
C THR A 68 9.61 23.00 -4.99
N TYR A 69 9.68 23.09 -3.66
CA TYR A 69 9.10 24.20 -2.90
C TYR A 69 9.95 24.56 -1.68
N ARG A 70 9.67 25.70 -1.06
CA ARG A 70 10.42 26.18 0.09
C ARG A 70 9.82 25.64 1.39
N VAL A 71 10.65 25.00 2.22
CA VAL A 71 10.26 24.52 3.54
C VAL A 71 11.07 25.24 4.59
N LYS A 72 10.38 25.78 5.61
CA LYS A 72 11.05 26.31 6.80
C LYS A 72 11.33 25.16 7.75
N SER A 73 12.59 24.85 7.96
CA SER A 73 13.07 23.81 8.90
C SER A 73 14.12 24.44 9.83
N GLU A 74 13.91 24.32 11.13
CA GLU A 74 14.86 24.78 12.17
C GLU A 74 15.29 26.25 12.04
N GLY A 75 14.37 27.11 11.57
CA GLY A 75 14.63 28.55 11.39
C GLY A 75 15.14 28.94 10.01
N GLU A 76 15.65 28.01 9.22
CA GLU A 76 16.14 28.24 7.87
C GLU A 76 15.11 27.87 6.80
N ILE A 77 15.12 28.62 5.69
CA ILE A 77 14.31 28.31 4.51
C ILE A 77 15.19 27.52 3.54
N LYS A 78 14.79 26.26 3.27
CA LYS A 78 15.48 25.39 2.32
C LYS A 78 14.60 25.10 1.13
N ASN A 79 15.22 24.99 -0.05
CA ASN A 79 14.56 24.42 -1.21
C ASN A 79 14.45 22.92 -1.00
N PHE A 80 13.23 22.40 -1.11
CA PHE A 80 12.93 20.99 -0.90
C PHE A 80 12.48 20.38 -2.22
N GLU A 81 13.34 19.56 -2.82
CA GLU A 81 13.04 18.79 -4.02
C GLU A 81 12.49 17.42 -3.62
N VAL A 82 11.18 17.25 -3.79
CA VAL A 82 10.43 16.09 -3.23
C VAL A 82 11.01 14.76 -3.66
N TYR A 83 11.30 14.59 -4.97
CA TYR A 83 11.76 13.32 -5.50
C TYR A 83 13.16 12.93 -5.01
N LEU A 84 14.09 13.86 -5.01
CA LEU A 84 15.46 13.59 -4.55
C LEU A 84 15.51 13.31 -3.05
N GLU A 85 14.78 14.08 -2.25
CA GLU A 85 14.67 13.87 -0.82
C GLU A 85 14.00 12.53 -0.47
N TYR A 86 12.95 12.14 -1.23
CA TYR A 86 12.33 10.83 -1.08
C TYR A 86 13.33 9.69 -1.36
N HIS A 87 14.12 9.79 -2.42
CA HIS A 87 15.15 8.81 -2.74
C HIS A 87 16.26 8.74 -1.68
N ALA A 88 16.72 9.86 -1.19
CA ALA A 88 17.70 9.91 -0.10
C ALA A 88 17.17 9.20 1.17
N GLN A 89 15.87 9.34 1.49
CA GLN A 89 15.26 8.59 2.58
C GLN A 89 15.20 7.09 2.30
N LEU A 90 14.89 6.68 1.06
CA LEU A 90 14.90 5.26 0.68
C LEU A 90 16.27 4.63 0.76
N ASP A 91 17.33 5.35 0.36
CA ASP A 91 18.71 4.88 0.45
C ASP A 91 19.15 4.72 1.90
N SER A 92 18.75 5.65 2.78
CA SER A 92 19.07 5.61 4.21
C SER A 92 18.31 4.52 4.98
N HIS A 93 17.04 4.28 4.64
CA HIS A 93 16.13 3.47 5.44
C HIS A 93 15.67 2.17 4.78
N THR A 94 15.82 2.04 3.46
CA THR A 94 15.21 0.98 2.65
C THR A 94 13.65 1.00 2.72
N LYS A 95 12.98 0.29 1.81
CA LYS A 95 11.50 0.18 1.83
C LYS A 95 10.94 -0.54 3.08
N GLN A 96 11.79 -1.21 3.85
CA GLN A 96 11.35 -1.84 5.09
C GLN A 96 11.01 -0.80 6.16
N TYR A 97 11.79 0.28 6.21
CA TYR A 97 11.68 1.32 7.24
C TYR A 97 11.21 2.68 6.70
N PHE A 98 10.78 2.72 5.42
CA PHE A 98 10.27 3.93 4.79
C PHE A 98 9.25 3.58 3.69
N ASP A 99 7.98 3.43 4.06
CA ASP A 99 6.90 3.01 3.17
C ASP A 99 5.56 3.58 3.65
N PRO A 100 4.75 4.25 2.82
CA PRO A 100 3.44 4.75 3.23
C PRO A 100 2.44 3.64 3.59
N PHE A 101 2.69 2.40 3.15
CA PHE A 101 1.78 1.28 3.38
C PHE A 101 2.20 0.39 4.53
N CYS A 102 1.24 -0.26 5.18
CA CYS A 102 1.46 -1.23 6.25
C CYS A 102 1.79 -2.63 5.68
N ARG A 103 2.91 -2.75 4.91
CA ARG A 103 3.24 -4.00 4.16
C ARG A 103 4.25 -4.91 4.84
N LYS A 104 5.07 -4.38 5.76
CA LYS A 104 6.18 -5.10 6.40
C LYS A 104 5.80 -5.54 7.81
N ARG A 105 6.79 -5.76 8.67
CA ARG A 105 6.58 -6.16 10.07
C ARG A 105 5.63 -5.19 10.75
N LYS A 106 4.48 -5.70 11.18
CA LYS A 106 3.45 -4.94 11.88
C LYS A 106 3.83 -4.81 13.35
N ILE A 107 3.48 -3.67 13.92
CA ILE A 107 3.62 -3.35 15.33
C ILE A 107 2.31 -2.82 15.88
N TYR A 108 2.07 -3.03 17.16
CA TYR A 108 1.01 -2.37 17.90
C TYR A 108 1.57 -1.03 18.37
N TYR A 109 0.96 0.07 17.93
CA TYR A 109 1.33 1.41 18.32
C TYR A 109 0.26 1.94 19.27
N HIS A 110 0.63 2.09 20.56
CA HIS A 110 -0.21 2.65 21.61
C HIS A 110 -0.03 4.16 21.63
N TYR A 111 -1.11 4.89 21.70
CA TYR A 111 -1.10 6.34 21.75
C TYR A 111 -2.26 6.86 22.60
N GLN A 112 -2.08 8.05 23.18
CA GLN A 112 -3.10 8.73 23.95
C GLN A 112 -3.65 9.90 23.12
N LEU A 113 -4.95 9.92 22.93
CA LEU A 113 -5.63 10.98 22.22
C LEU A 113 -6.91 11.35 22.97
N ASP A 114 -7.05 12.66 23.29
CA ASP A 114 -8.21 13.21 24.00
C ASP A 114 -8.54 12.42 25.30
N ASP A 115 -7.48 12.07 26.06
CA ASP A 115 -7.45 11.34 27.34
C ASP A 115 -7.86 9.85 27.27
N GLU A 116 -8.02 9.32 26.05
CA GLU A 116 -8.26 7.90 25.80
C GLU A 116 -6.99 7.21 25.28
N GLU A 117 -6.69 6.05 25.83
CA GLU A 117 -5.67 5.15 25.29
C GLU A 117 -6.22 4.37 24.11
N GLN A 118 -5.55 4.43 23.00
CA GLN A 118 -5.93 3.73 21.78
C GLN A 118 -4.74 2.99 21.20
N THR A 119 -5.03 1.97 20.40
CA THR A 119 -3.98 1.16 19.74
C THR A 119 -4.31 0.97 18.28
N ILE A 120 -3.31 1.16 17.43
CA ILE A 120 -3.41 0.85 16.00
C ILE A 120 -2.35 -0.14 15.56
N ILE A 121 -2.64 -0.87 14.51
CA ILE A 121 -1.67 -1.73 13.83
C ILE A 121 -1.03 -0.92 12.70
N THR A 122 0.29 -0.73 12.79
CA THR A 122 1.07 0.01 11.79
C THR A 122 2.44 -0.65 11.57
N THR A 123 3.37 0.02 10.91
CA THR A 123 4.76 -0.40 10.75
C THR A 123 5.71 0.76 11.07
N ILE A 124 6.94 0.45 11.48
CA ILE A 124 7.96 1.49 11.67
C ILE A 124 8.17 2.28 10.38
N GLY A 125 8.13 1.59 9.23
CA GLY A 125 8.25 2.24 7.91
C GLY A 125 7.15 3.24 7.62
N GLN A 126 5.90 2.91 7.97
CA GLN A 126 4.76 3.79 7.80
C GLN A 126 4.83 5.02 8.70
N LEU A 127 5.13 4.81 9.98
CA LEU A 127 5.35 5.90 10.93
C LEU A 127 6.48 6.84 10.47
N ASN A 128 7.61 6.31 10.00
CA ASN A 128 8.75 7.08 9.57
C ASN A 128 8.47 7.87 8.27
N PHE A 129 7.77 7.26 7.30
CA PHE A 129 7.34 7.92 6.07
C PHE A 129 6.45 9.13 6.38
N PHE A 130 5.41 8.96 7.20
CA PHE A 130 4.51 10.06 7.54
C PHE A 130 5.15 11.12 8.42
N LYS A 131 6.09 10.76 9.30
CA LYS A 131 6.92 11.75 10.00
C LYS A 131 7.64 12.66 9.01
N TRP A 132 8.31 12.09 8.02
CA TRP A 132 8.99 12.84 6.98
C TRP A 132 8.03 13.67 6.13
N ALA A 133 6.90 13.10 5.72
CA ALA A 133 5.89 13.78 4.92
C ALA A 133 5.26 14.98 5.64
N ILE A 134 4.99 14.83 6.95
CA ILE A 134 4.42 15.89 7.79
C ILE A 134 5.48 16.97 8.07
N LYS A 135 6.70 16.60 8.45
CA LYS A 135 7.80 17.54 8.72
C LYS A 135 8.06 18.44 7.51
N ASN A 136 8.06 17.87 6.31
CA ASN A 136 8.31 18.58 5.05
C ASN A 136 7.04 19.14 4.38
N LYS A 137 5.88 19.08 5.05
CA LYS A 137 4.61 19.65 4.56
C LYS A 137 4.14 19.11 3.21
N ILE A 138 4.52 17.87 2.86
CA ILE A 138 4.14 17.22 1.61
C ILE A 138 2.62 17.15 1.47
N TYR A 139 1.93 16.88 2.57
CA TYR A 139 0.47 16.79 2.61
C TYR A 139 -0.21 18.09 2.21
N LEU A 140 0.38 19.27 2.46
CA LEU A 140 -0.19 20.56 2.05
C LEU A 140 -0.14 20.71 0.52
N TYR A 141 1.00 20.37 -0.09
CA TYR A 141 1.14 20.40 -1.54
C TYR A 141 0.16 19.42 -2.21
N ILE A 142 0.05 18.20 -1.67
CA ILE A 142 -0.91 17.22 -2.19
C ILE A 142 -2.35 17.73 -2.07
N ALA A 143 -2.73 18.34 -0.94
CA ALA A 143 -4.08 18.87 -0.74
C ALA A 143 -4.43 19.97 -1.74
N GLU A 144 -3.48 20.86 -2.05
CA GLU A 144 -3.65 21.96 -3.01
C GLU A 144 -3.79 21.45 -4.45
N HIS A 145 -3.09 20.36 -4.81
CA HIS A 145 -3.04 19.81 -6.18
C HIS A 145 -3.68 18.43 -6.31
N LEU A 146 -4.60 18.08 -5.39
CA LEU A 146 -5.14 16.72 -5.26
C LEU A 146 -5.77 16.20 -6.55
N GLU A 147 -6.60 17.00 -7.19
CA GLU A 147 -7.31 16.63 -8.41
C GLU A 147 -6.34 16.31 -9.57
N GLU A 148 -5.31 17.13 -9.73
CA GLU A 148 -4.30 16.95 -10.79
C GLU A 148 -3.50 15.66 -10.55
N ILE A 149 -3.07 15.42 -9.32
CA ILE A 149 -2.30 14.22 -8.93
C ILE A 149 -3.12 12.95 -9.14
N VAL A 150 -4.39 12.97 -8.72
CA VAL A 150 -5.31 11.83 -8.90
C VAL A 150 -5.59 11.58 -10.38
N LYS A 151 -5.79 12.63 -11.17
CA LYS A 151 -5.99 12.52 -12.63
C LYS A 151 -4.78 11.92 -13.33
N ASP A 152 -3.57 12.37 -12.99
CA ASP A 152 -2.31 11.81 -13.53
C ASP A 152 -2.18 10.32 -13.16
N MET A 153 -2.38 9.97 -11.88
CA MET A 153 -2.34 8.60 -11.39
C MET A 153 -3.31 7.68 -12.14
N ASN A 154 -4.55 8.13 -12.34
CA ASN A 154 -5.58 7.36 -13.02
C ASN A 154 -5.27 7.17 -14.51
N ASN A 155 -4.75 8.20 -15.18
CA ASN A 155 -4.38 8.13 -16.60
C ASN A 155 -3.25 7.13 -16.83
N VAL A 156 -2.18 7.19 -16.04
CA VAL A 156 -1.06 6.26 -16.18
C VAL A 156 -1.51 4.82 -15.86
N THR A 157 -2.37 4.65 -14.89
CA THR A 157 -2.93 3.32 -14.56
C THR A 157 -3.79 2.76 -15.69
N LYS A 158 -4.59 3.61 -16.37
CA LYS A 158 -5.40 3.20 -17.54
C LYS A 158 -4.51 2.78 -18.70
N ILE A 159 -3.49 3.57 -19.04
CA ILE A 159 -2.55 3.27 -20.12
C ILE A 159 -1.79 1.96 -19.83
N ALA A 160 -1.33 1.75 -18.61
CA ALA A 160 -0.64 0.52 -18.23
C ALA A 160 -1.54 -0.72 -18.35
N LYS A 161 -2.82 -0.61 -17.97
CA LYS A 161 -3.80 -1.70 -18.14
C LYS A 161 -4.07 -2.00 -19.61
N GLN A 162 -4.21 -0.97 -20.44
CA GLN A 162 -4.47 -1.12 -21.87
C GLN A 162 -3.29 -1.82 -22.58
N LYS A 163 -2.06 -1.38 -22.34
CA LYS A 163 -0.85 -2.05 -22.86
C LYS A 163 -0.75 -3.50 -22.41
N HIS A 164 -1.14 -3.81 -21.18
CA HIS A 164 -1.12 -5.19 -20.68
C HIS A 164 -2.13 -6.07 -21.44
N ILE A 165 -3.33 -5.55 -21.74
CA ILE A 165 -4.35 -6.24 -22.53
C ILE A 165 -3.86 -6.46 -23.97
N GLU A 166 -3.30 -5.44 -24.60
CA GLU A 166 -2.73 -5.51 -25.96
C GLU A 166 -1.63 -6.57 -26.05
N ASN A 167 -0.73 -6.64 -25.08
CA ASN A 167 0.32 -7.66 -25.03
C ASN A 167 -0.25 -9.08 -24.89
N ILE A 168 -1.29 -9.28 -24.05
CA ILE A 168 -1.96 -10.58 -23.94
C ILE A 168 -2.64 -10.98 -25.25
N MET A 169 -3.26 -10.03 -25.95
CA MET A 169 -3.92 -10.30 -27.22
C MET A 169 -2.93 -10.61 -28.35
N SER A 170 -1.73 -10.01 -28.33
CA SER A 170 -0.68 -10.31 -29.31
C SER A 170 -0.04 -11.69 -29.14
N ASP A 171 -0.06 -12.24 -27.92
CA ASP A 171 0.49 -13.56 -27.60
C ASP A 171 -0.49 -14.71 -27.86
N ILE A 172 -1.74 -14.43 -28.29
CA ILE A 172 -2.68 -15.48 -28.71
C ILE A 172 -2.24 -16.01 -30.09
N PRO A 173 -1.87 -17.29 -30.22
CA PRO A 173 -1.50 -17.87 -31.49
C PRO A 173 -2.68 -17.74 -32.46
N LYS A 174 -2.47 -17.11 -33.63
CA LYS A 174 -3.47 -17.08 -34.69
C LYS A 174 -3.86 -18.53 -35.01
N PRO A 175 -5.17 -18.85 -35.14
CA PRO A 175 -5.60 -20.18 -35.53
C PRO A 175 -4.90 -20.55 -36.83
N ARG A 176 -4.17 -21.69 -36.85
CA ARG A 176 -3.61 -22.22 -38.09
C ARG A 176 -4.75 -22.42 -39.05
N GLN A 177 -4.75 -21.69 -40.15
CA GLN A 177 -5.61 -21.98 -41.28
C GLN A 177 -5.25 -23.37 -41.78
N GLN A 178 -6.15 -24.32 -41.60
CA GLN A 178 -5.99 -25.64 -42.19
C GLN A 178 -6.05 -25.48 -43.72
N PRO A 179 -5.17 -26.13 -44.47
CA PRO A 179 -5.31 -26.18 -45.92
C PRO A 179 -6.61 -26.92 -46.25
N LYS A 180 -7.44 -26.31 -47.07
CA LYS A 180 -8.58 -26.97 -47.68
C LYS A 180 -8.08 -28.10 -48.54
N SER A 181 -8.21 -29.32 -48.13
CA SER A 181 -8.12 -30.51 -49.01
C SER A 181 -9.54 -30.93 -49.35
N ASP A 182 -9.87 -30.75 -50.60
CA ASP A 182 -11.03 -31.36 -51.24
C ASP A 182 -10.78 -32.89 -51.21
N GLU A 183 -11.54 -33.60 -50.43
CA GLU A 183 -11.72 -35.07 -50.61
C GLU A 183 -13.12 -35.51 -50.15
N GLU A 184 -13.69 -36.24 -51.03
CA GLU A 184 -15.05 -36.70 -51.17
C GLU A 184 -15.55 -37.58 -50.02
N ILE A 185 -16.82 -37.50 -49.83
CA ILE A 185 -17.69 -38.23 -48.91
C ILE A 185 -17.65 -39.72 -49.16
N CYS A 186 -17.40 -40.51 -48.16
CA CYS A 186 -17.92 -41.89 -48.10
C CYS A 186 -18.60 -42.13 -46.74
N LEU A 187 -19.92 -42.29 -46.84
CA LEU A 187 -20.80 -42.68 -45.76
C LEU A 187 -20.62 -44.19 -45.48
N THR A 188 -20.23 -44.61 -44.29
CA THR A 188 -20.59 -45.87 -43.72
C THR A 188 -20.83 -45.74 -42.23
N GLU A 189 -21.96 -46.29 -41.84
CA GLU A 189 -22.57 -46.27 -40.51
C GLU A 189 -21.96 -47.28 -39.54
N VAL A 190 -21.96 -46.91 -38.24
CA VAL A 190 -22.21 -47.60 -36.97
C VAL A 190 -21.19 -48.68 -36.47
N PRO A 191 -21.22 -49.02 -35.18
CA PRO A 191 -21.99 -48.58 -34.00
C PRO A 191 -21.21 -48.31 -32.71
N CYS A 192 -21.94 -47.80 -31.73
CA CYS A 192 -21.59 -47.60 -30.33
C CYS A 192 -21.08 -48.87 -29.62
N THR A 193 -20.03 -48.77 -28.86
CA THR A 193 -19.84 -49.60 -27.66
C THR A 193 -19.23 -48.76 -26.55
N ILE A 194 -19.86 -48.84 -25.41
CA ILE A 194 -19.52 -48.33 -24.09
C ILE A 194 -18.35 -49.21 -23.57
N PHE A 195 -17.31 -48.58 -23.03
CA PHE A 195 -16.52 -49.23 -21.99
C PHE A 195 -15.86 -48.21 -21.06
N ASP A 196 -15.88 -48.57 -19.79
CA ASP A 196 -15.52 -47.90 -18.55
C ASP A 196 -14.03 -47.64 -18.32
N ASN A 197 -13.81 -46.66 -17.51
CA ASN A 197 -12.78 -46.52 -16.45
C ASN A 197 -11.38 -47.12 -16.66
N HIS A 198 -10.37 -46.26 -16.68
CA HIS A 198 -9.24 -46.41 -15.75
C HIS A 198 -8.44 -45.10 -15.56
N THR A 199 -8.26 -44.83 -14.31
CA THR A 199 -7.39 -43.89 -13.64
C THR A 199 -5.95 -43.85 -14.19
N THR A 200 -5.43 -42.66 -14.56
CA THR A 200 -3.99 -42.38 -14.45
C THR A 200 -3.80 -40.88 -14.20
N THR A 201 -3.09 -40.57 -13.12
CA THR A 201 -2.71 -39.26 -12.63
C THR A 201 -1.70 -38.58 -13.55
N PRO A 202 -1.81 -37.32 -13.85
CA PRO A 202 -0.74 -36.53 -14.43
C PRO A 202 0.03 -35.79 -13.34
N THR A 203 1.32 -35.88 -13.39
CA THR A 203 2.29 -35.12 -12.62
C THR A 203 2.19 -33.63 -13.01
N SER A 204 1.89 -32.81 -12.05
CA SER A 204 1.74 -31.37 -12.20
C SER A 204 3.05 -30.63 -12.03
N SER A 205 3.39 -29.79 -12.96
CA SER A 205 4.23 -28.63 -12.74
C SER A 205 3.36 -27.36 -12.74
N ASP A 206 2.64 -27.14 -11.67
CA ASP A 206 1.80 -25.96 -11.50
C ASP A 206 2.61 -24.81 -10.92
N LYS A 207 2.92 -23.83 -11.76
CA LYS A 207 3.38 -22.51 -11.34
C LYS A 207 2.23 -21.82 -10.60
N ARG A 208 2.31 -21.78 -9.27
CA ARG A 208 1.36 -21.06 -8.40
C ARG A 208 1.34 -19.58 -8.76
N ARG A 209 0.31 -19.18 -9.46
CA ARG A 209 -0.12 -17.80 -9.59
C ARG A 209 -0.63 -17.34 -8.23
N ASN A 210 0.13 -16.51 -7.52
CA ASN A 210 -0.33 -15.87 -6.30
C ASN A 210 -1.57 -15.03 -6.61
N LYS A 211 -2.73 -15.53 -6.24
CA LYS A 211 -3.96 -14.76 -6.15
C LYS A 211 -3.74 -13.68 -5.08
N ARG A 212 -3.63 -12.43 -5.48
CA ARG A 212 -3.68 -11.28 -4.58
C ARG A 212 -5.07 -11.29 -3.94
N VAL A 213 -5.13 -11.74 -2.71
CA VAL A 213 -6.33 -11.61 -1.87
C VAL A 213 -6.44 -10.13 -1.53
N GLU A 214 -7.53 -9.51 -1.92
CA GLU A 214 -7.93 -8.17 -1.48
C GLU A 214 -8.32 -8.23 0.01
N LEU A 215 -7.32 -8.05 0.88
CA LEU A 215 -7.48 -8.10 2.33
C LEU A 215 -7.45 -6.70 2.96
N SER A 216 -7.64 -5.63 2.17
CA SER A 216 -7.49 -4.27 2.69
C SER A 216 -8.74 -3.60 3.23
N SER A 217 -9.95 -4.12 2.97
CA SER A 217 -11.19 -3.47 3.43
C SER A 217 -11.95 -4.18 4.55
N SER A 218 -11.59 -5.43 4.85
CA SER A 218 -12.32 -6.27 5.82
C SER A 218 -11.82 -6.15 7.26
N ILE A 219 -10.58 -5.75 7.50
CA ILE A 219 -9.99 -5.73 8.85
C ILE A 219 -10.42 -4.48 9.65
N TYR A 220 -10.87 -3.43 8.97
CA TYR A 220 -11.28 -2.17 9.63
C TYR A 220 -12.75 -2.11 10.04
N LYS A 221 -13.57 -3.14 9.77
CA LYS A 221 -15.01 -3.12 10.06
C LYS A 221 -15.44 -3.72 11.39
N HIS A 222 -14.54 -4.20 12.24
CA HIS A 222 -14.86 -4.78 13.54
C HIS A 222 -14.18 -4.08 14.71
N VAL A 223 -14.28 -2.75 14.77
CA VAL A 223 -14.24 -2.05 16.06
C VAL A 223 -15.68 -1.58 16.30
N ASN A 224 -16.49 -2.46 16.88
CA ASN A 224 -17.80 -2.10 17.40
C ASN A 224 -17.59 -1.19 18.60
N ILE A 225 -17.81 0.10 18.41
CA ILE A 225 -18.03 1.03 19.52
C ILE A 225 -19.42 0.70 20.06
N LYS A 226 -19.47 -0.05 21.18
CA LYS A 226 -20.66 -0.14 22.02
C LYS A 226 -20.84 1.22 22.69
N THR A 227 -21.65 2.08 22.12
CA THR A 227 -22.21 3.23 22.82
C THR A 227 -23.32 2.73 23.71
N GLU A 228 -23.03 2.50 24.97
CA GLU A 228 -24.07 2.35 26.01
C GLU A 228 -24.70 3.74 26.23
N LYS A 229 -25.96 3.86 25.83
CA LYS A 229 -26.79 5.01 26.18
C LYS A 229 -27.13 4.89 27.67
N THR A 230 -26.46 5.65 28.50
CA THR A 230 -26.89 5.86 29.89
C THR A 230 -28.02 6.87 29.87
N THR A 231 -29.22 6.38 30.08
CA THR A 231 -30.40 7.21 30.35
C THR A 231 -30.30 7.69 31.79
N ILE A 232 -30.16 8.98 31.98
CA ILE A 232 -30.27 9.62 33.32
C ILE A 232 -31.74 9.94 33.51
N LEU A 233 -32.29 9.39 34.57
CA LEU A 233 -33.55 9.78 35.23
C LEU A 233 -33.30 11.00 36.09
#